data_4a01063106676472900a2bdc8d6df973
#
_entry.id   4a01063106676472900a2bdc8d6df973
#
_cell.length_a   1.000
_cell.length_b   1.000
_cell.length_c   1.000
_cell.angle_alpha   90.00
_cell.angle_beta   90.00
_cell.angle_gamma   90.00
#
_symmetry.space_group_name_H-M   'P 1'
#
loop_
_entity.id
_entity.type
_entity.pdbx_description
1 polymer ?
#
loop_
_entity_poly.entity_id
_entity_poly.type
_entity_poly.pdbx_seq_one_letter_code
_entity_poly.pdbx_strand_id
1 'polypeptide(L)'
;EEAVMNIKNIAKKLNVDYESYVLDWEEFKDLQLAFLKASVPEADTPTDIAILAALHKVAAKYGIKYIISGGNFATEGILPKTWHYNAKDLTYFNHIQKKFGTVKLRKFPTFGFQKEMYYKFFKGIKMVYILNYVPFVKDEAMELLRNELDWKYYGGKHYESKYTGFIQSYYLFNKFGIDYRRATFSSQICTGEMSREDGIEQLKAKPYNDEKVQEEKIYIAKKLGVSLEEFETILNLPGHYYRHYPNDEKKLSFIYDTYRKLFKKEKLASF
;
A
#
# COMPACT_ATOMS: atom_id res chain seq x y z
N GLU A 1 -14.15 5.50 9.67
CA GLU A 1 -14.96 6.74 9.65
C GLU A 1 -14.10 8.00 9.64
N GLU A 2 -13.09 8.10 10.52
CA GLU A 2 -12.21 9.29 10.63
C GLU A 2 -11.51 9.66 9.32
N ALA A 3 -10.95 8.68 8.60
CA ALA A 3 -10.28 8.94 7.32
C ALA A 3 -11.24 9.55 6.28
N VAL A 4 -12.49 9.07 6.22
CA VAL A 4 -13.50 9.63 5.31
C VAL A 4 -13.89 11.06 5.69
N MET A 5 -13.97 11.33 7.01
CA MET A 5 -14.24 12.68 7.49
C MET A 5 -13.07 13.62 7.17
N ASN A 6 -11.83 13.18 7.38
CA ASN A 6 -10.63 13.94 7.02
C ASN A 6 -10.63 14.32 5.52
N ILE A 7 -10.91 13.36 4.64
CA ILE A 7 -10.99 13.61 3.19
C ILE A 7 -12.07 14.66 2.88
N LYS A 8 -13.26 14.54 3.47
CA LYS A 8 -14.36 15.50 3.25
C LYS A 8 -14.00 16.91 3.75
N ASN A 9 -13.37 17.02 4.93
CA ASN A 9 -12.93 18.29 5.49
C ASN A 9 -11.90 18.95 4.59
N ILE A 10 -10.89 18.19 4.15
CA ILE A 10 -9.84 18.67 3.24
C ILE A 10 -10.45 19.13 1.92
N ALA A 11 -11.28 18.30 1.29
CA ALA A 11 -11.90 18.63 0.01
C ALA A 11 -12.76 19.91 0.11
N LYS A 12 -13.53 20.04 1.18
CA LYS A 12 -14.36 21.23 1.43
C LYS A 12 -13.52 22.49 1.65
N LYS A 13 -12.47 22.41 2.49
CA LYS A 13 -11.62 23.57 2.81
C LYS A 13 -10.78 24.04 1.63
N LEU A 14 -10.29 23.09 0.84
CA LEU A 14 -9.51 23.39 -0.37
C LEU A 14 -10.39 23.69 -1.59
N ASN A 15 -11.71 23.56 -1.47
CA ASN A 15 -12.67 23.74 -2.56
C ASN A 15 -12.30 22.91 -3.80
N VAL A 16 -11.99 21.62 -3.57
CA VAL A 16 -11.68 20.66 -4.64
C VAL A 16 -12.78 19.61 -4.76
N ASP A 17 -12.97 19.11 -5.98
CA ASP A 17 -13.93 18.06 -6.25
C ASP A 17 -13.53 16.75 -5.58
N TYR A 18 -14.51 16.02 -5.06
CA TYR A 18 -14.34 14.72 -4.43
C TYR A 18 -15.08 13.64 -5.23
N GLU A 19 -14.37 12.62 -5.66
CA GLU A 19 -14.95 11.43 -6.29
C GLU A 19 -14.59 10.17 -5.51
N SER A 20 -15.60 9.33 -5.29
CA SER A 20 -15.48 8.06 -4.57
C SER A 20 -15.49 6.90 -5.57
N TYR A 21 -14.48 6.05 -5.54
CA TYR A 21 -14.45 4.81 -6.32
C TYR A 21 -14.75 3.63 -5.41
N VAL A 22 -15.94 3.04 -5.54
CA VAL A 22 -16.38 1.92 -4.71
C VAL A 22 -16.10 0.60 -5.41
N LEU A 23 -15.37 -0.28 -4.74
CA LEU A 23 -15.10 -1.64 -5.21
C LEU A 23 -16.30 -2.55 -4.96
N ASP A 24 -16.47 -3.58 -5.80
CA ASP A 24 -17.36 -4.70 -5.49
C ASP A 24 -16.79 -5.44 -4.27
N TRP A 25 -17.54 -5.40 -3.16
CA TRP A 25 -17.04 -5.90 -1.89
C TRP A 25 -16.81 -7.42 -1.89
N GLU A 26 -17.68 -8.18 -2.58
CA GLU A 26 -17.54 -9.64 -2.61
C GLU A 26 -16.27 -10.06 -3.36
N GLU A 27 -15.97 -9.42 -4.49
CA GLU A 27 -14.73 -9.67 -5.23
C GLU A 27 -13.49 -9.22 -4.45
N PHE A 28 -13.56 -8.05 -3.80
CA PHE A 28 -12.43 -7.50 -3.04
C PHE A 28 -12.13 -8.32 -1.76
N LYS A 29 -13.17 -8.67 -1.02
CA LYS A 29 -13.08 -9.52 0.17
C LYS A 29 -12.45 -10.89 -0.13
N ASP A 30 -12.91 -11.54 -1.19
CA ASP A 30 -12.38 -12.84 -1.64
C ASP A 30 -10.91 -12.74 -2.03
N LEU A 31 -10.53 -11.66 -2.71
CA LEU A 31 -9.13 -11.41 -3.05
C LEU A 31 -8.24 -11.23 -1.81
N GLN A 32 -8.66 -10.40 -0.85
CA GLN A 32 -7.89 -10.23 0.39
C GLN A 32 -7.73 -11.57 1.11
N LEU A 33 -8.79 -12.37 1.17
CA LEU A 33 -8.74 -13.70 1.77
C LEU A 33 -7.83 -14.66 0.97
N ALA A 34 -7.87 -14.60 -0.36
CA ALA A 34 -6.99 -15.39 -1.22
C ALA A 34 -5.51 -15.11 -0.98
N PHE A 35 -5.13 -13.83 -0.85
CA PHE A 35 -3.76 -13.42 -0.54
C PHE A 35 -3.32 -13.84 0.87
N LEU A 36 -4.21 -13.79 1.86
CA LEU A 36 -3.95 -14.32 3.20
C LEU A 36 -3.76 -15.85 3.18
N LYS A 37 -4.60 -16.59 2.44
CA LYS A 37 -4.48 -18.06 2.25
C LYS A 37 -3.22 -18.45 1.48
N ALA A 38 -2.76 -17.59 0.56
CA ALA A 38 -1.47 -17.76 -0.10
C ALA A 38 -0.29 -17.59 0.87
N SER A 39 -0.54 -16.97 2.03
CA SER A 39 0.41 -16.82 3.14
C SER A 39 1.69 -16.12 2.72
N VAL A 40 1.55 -14.94 2.12
CA VAL A 40 2.64 -14.14 1.55
C VAL A 40 2.76 -12.77 2.25
N PRO A 41 3.95 -12.14 2.25
CA PRO A 41 4.10 -10.79 2.79
C PRO A 41 3.22 -9.76 2.07
N GLU A 42 2.96 -9.99 0.79
CA GLU A 42 2.20 -9.09 -0.09
C GLU A 42 0.68 -9.21 0.09
N ALA A 43 0.21 -9.48 1.31
CA ALA A 43 -1.21 -9.74 1.59
C ALA A 43 -2.15 -8.57 1.26
N ASP A 44 -1.64 -7.35 1.15
CA ASP A 44 -2.43 -6.15 0.80
C ASP A 44 -2.35 -5.74 -0.69
N THR A 45 -1.74 -6.58 -1.54
CA THR A 45 -1.67 -6.36 -2.99
C THR A 45 -3.02 -6.02 -3.66
N PRO A 46 -4.16 -6.63 -3.27
CA PRO A 46 -5.46 -6.23 -3.84
C PRO A 46 -5.79 -4.75 -3.65
N THR A 47 -5.46 -4.17 -2.49
CA THR A 47 -5.64 -2.74 -2.21
C THR A 47 -4.75 -1.88 -3.10
N ASP A 48 -3.46 -2.21 -3.20
CA ASP A 48 -2.50 -1.45 -4.01
C ASP A 48 -2.88 -1.41 -5.49
N ILE A 49 -3.27 -2.57 -6.05
CA ILE A 49 -3.73 -2.66 -7.44
C ILE A 49 -5.01 -1.85 -7.66
N ALA A 50 -5.97 -1.93 -6.75
CA ALA A 50 -7.23 -1.22 -6.86
C ALA A 50 -7.03 0.30 -6.81
N ILE A 51 -6.16 0.81 -5.92
CA ILE A 51 -5.83 2.23 -5.83
C ILE A 51 -5.23 2.73 -7.14
N LEU A 52 -4.21 2.05 -7.65
CA LEU A 52 -3.56 2.44 -8.91
C LEU A 52 -4.55 2.41 -10.09
N ALA A 53 -5.39 1.39 -10.16
CA ALA A 53 -6.40 1.26 -11.19
C ALA A 53 -7.46 2.37 -11.13
N ALA A 54 -7.97 2.66 -9.92
CA ALA A 54 -8.97 3.69 -9.70
C ALA A 54 -8.44 5.09 -10.06
N LEU A 55 -7.23 5.44 -9.56
CA LEU A 55 -6.59 6.73 -9.83
C LEU A 55 -6.42 6.98 -11.34
N HIS A 56 -5.87 6.01 -12.07
CA HIS A 56 -5.65 6.17 -13.50
C HIS A 56 -6.97 6.18 -14.31
N LYS A 57 -7.96 5.38 -13.90
CA LYS A 57 -9.28 5.35 -14.54
C LYS A 57 -10.01 6.68 -14.36
N VAL A 58 -10.00 7.23 -13.15
CA VAL A 58 -10.62 8.52 -12.85
C VAL A 58 -9.88 9.66 -13.55
N ALA A 59 -8.55 9.68 -13.49
CA ALA A 59 -7.75 10.66 -14.20
C ALA A 59 -8.04 10.65 -15.72
N ALA A 60 -8.14 9.46 -16.33
CA ALA A 60 -8.46 9.33 -17.74
C ALA A 60 -9.89 9.79 -18.08
N LYS A 61 -10.87 9.53 -17.19
CA LYS A 61 -12.27 9.95 -17.32
C LYS A 61 -12.39 11.46 -17.41
N TYR A 62 -11.63 12.18 -16.58
CA TYR A 62 -11.66 13.65 -16.53
C TYR A 62 -10.56 14.34 -17.35
N GLY A 63 -9.77 13.62 -18.12
CA GLY A 63 -8.68 14.20 -18.91
C GLY A 63 -7.50 14.71 -18.09
N ILE A 64 -7.40 14.34 -16.81
CA ILE A 64 -6.34 14.75 -15.88
C ILE A 64 -5.02 14.13 -16.32
N LYS A 65 -3.96 14.95 -16.41
CA LYS A 65 -2.62 14.54 -16.85
C LYS A 65 -1.64 14.29 -15.71
N TYR A 66 -1.89 14.82 -14.54
CA TYR A 66 -1.00 14.72 -13.38
C TYR A 66 -1.75 14.17 -12.17
N ILE A 67 -1.24 13.08 -11.60
CA ILE A 67 -1.69 12.53 -10.32
C ILE A 67 -0.64 12.91 -9.29
N ILE A 68 -1.03 13.72 -8.29
CA ILE A 68 -0.14 14.08 -7.19
C ILE A 68 -0.15 12.94 -6.17
N SER A 69 1.05 12.46 -5.82
CA SER A 69 1.26 11.43 -4.80
C SER A 69 1.87 12.03 -3.53
N GLY A 70 1.41 11.57 -2.38
CA GLY A 70 2.00 11.88 -1.07
C GLY A 70 3.23 11.04 -0.73
N GLY A 71 3.62 10.09 -1.59
CA GLY A 71 4.88 9.33 -1.41
C GLY A 71 6.09 10.25 -1.42
N ASN A 72 7.06 9.97 -0.55
CA ASN A 72 8.22 10.83 -0.37
C ASN A 72 9.45 10.06 0.13
N PHE A 73 10.65 10.60 -0.12
CA PHE A 73 11.90 9.98 0.33
C PHE A 73 12.12 10.10 1.84
N ALA A 74 11.59 11.13 2.49
CA ALA A 74 11.80 11.36 3.91
C ALA A 74 11.27 10.21 4.79
N THR A 75 10.15 9.61 4.41
CA THR A 75 9.53 8.51 5.16
C THR A 75 9.50 7.16 4.43
N GLU A 76 9.80 7.12 3.13
CA GLU A 76 9.63 5.94 2.26
C GLU A 76 10.85 5.66 1.37
N GLY A 77 11.95 6.42 1.52
CA GLY A 77 13.12 6.34 0.66
C GLY A 77 13.91 5.02 0.78
N ILE A 78 13.79 4.31 1.89
CA ILE A 78 14.52 3.08 2.16
C ILE A 78 13.56 1.91 2.28
N LEU A 79 13.77 0.89 1.45
CA LEU A 79 13.08 -0.40 1.55
C LEU A 79 14.08 -1.53 1.29
N PRO A 80 14.22 -2.54 2.19
CA PRO A 80 15.09 -3.68 1.96
C PRO A 80 14.72 -4.44 0.69
N LYS A 81 15.72 -4.80 -0.13
CA LYS A 81 15.50 -5.50 -1.40
C LYS A 81 14.70 -6.80 -1.26
N THR A 82 14.83 -7.48 -0.11
CA THR A 82 14.11 -8.72 0.20
C THR A 82 12.62 -8.52 0.43
N TRP A 83 12.17 -7.29 0.67
CA TRP A 83 10.77 -6.94 0.87
C TRP A 83 10.11 -6.43 -0.42
N HIS A 84 10.91 -6.31 -1.50
CA HIS A 84 10.39 -5.85 -2.79
C HIS A 84 9.65 -6.97 -3.52
N TYR A 85 8.53 -6.61 -4.07
CA TYR A 85 7.80 -7.36 -5.08
C TYR A 85 7.24 -6.38 -6.11
N ASN A 86 6.75 -6.88 -7.24
CA ASN A 86 6.11 -6.01 -8.23
C ASN A 86 4.58 -6.09 -8.09
N ALA A 87 3.98 -5.11 -7.44
CA ALA A 87 2.52 -5.04 -7.27
C ALA A 87 1.74 -5.02 -8.60
N LYS A 88 2.41 -4.71 -9.73
CA LYS A 88 1.81 -4.70 -11.07
C LYS A 88 1.98 -6.01 -11.83
N ASP A 89 2.47 -7.05 -11.16
CA ASP A 89 2.58 -8.40 -11.73
C ASP A 89 1.23 -9.11 -11.73
N LEU A 90 0.52 -9.00 -12.84
CA LEU A 90 -0.78 -9.66 -12.99
C LEU A 90 -0.69 -11.18 -13.18
N THR A 91 0.46 -11.74 -13.55
CA THR A 91 0.67 -13.19 -13.57
C THR A 91 0.61 -13.74 -12.15
N TYR A 92 1.34 -13.12 -11.23
CA TYR A 92 1.29 -13.46 -9.81
C TYR A 92 -0.10 -13.25 -9.22
N PHE A 93 -0.69 -12.07 -9.41
CA PHE A 93 -2.01 -11.72 -8.91
C PHE A 93 -3.09 -12.72 -9.35
N ASN A 94 -3.15 -13.01 -10.65
CA ASN A 94 -4.13 -13.93 -11.21
C ASN A 94 -3.90 -15.37 -10.74
N HIS A 95 -2.64 -15.78 -10.54
CA HIS A 95 -2.34 -17.10 -10.01
C HIS A 95 -2.87 -17.25 -8.58
N ILE A 96 -2.61 -16.28 -7.70
CA ILE A 96 -3.12 -16.29 -6.32
C ILE A 96 -4.66 -16.33 -6.32
N GLN A 97 -5.30 -15.46 -7.07
CA GLN A 97 -6.76 -15.44 -7.19
C GLN A 97 -7.32 -16.78 -7.67
N LYS A 98 -6.73 -17.36 -8.73
CA LYS A 98 -7.19 -18.64 -9.29
C LYS A 98 -7.01 -19.81 -8.33
N LYS A 99 -5.94 -19.82 -7.53
CA LYS A 99 -5.58 -20.91 -6.63
C LYS A 99 -6.32 -20.87 -5.30
N PHE A 100 -6.52 -19.69 -4.75
CA PHE A 100 -7.02 -19.50 -3.39
C PHE A 100 -8.34 -18.73 -3.31
N GLY A 101 -8.72 -17.99 -4.36
CA GLY A 101 -9.99 -17.29 -4.46
C GLY A 101 -11.13 -18.23 -4.84
N THR A 102 -12.34 -17.84 -4.48
CA THR A 102 -13.59 -18.59 -4.75
C THR A 102 -14.54 -17.80 -5.66
N VAL A 103 -14.35 -16.48 -5.74
CA VAL A 103 -15.20 -15.57 -6.53
C VAL A 103 -14.51 -15.21 -7.84
N LYS A 104 -15.24 -15.30 -8.96
CA LYS A 104 -14.73 -14.86 -10.25
C LYS A 104 -14.74 -13.34 -10.34
N LEU A 105 -13.59 -12.74 -10.60
CA LEU A 105 -13.47 -11.30 -10.79
C LEU A 105 -14.13 -10.84 -12.10
N ARG A 106 -15.06 -9.90 -12.01
CA ARG A 106 -15.77 -9.29 -13.14
C ARG A 106 -15.69 -7.76 -13.13
N LYS A 107 -15.71 -7.17 -11.94
CA LYS A 107 -15.74 -5.72 -11.70
C LYS A 107 -14.48 -5.19 -11.06
N PHE A 108 -13.69 -6.06 -10.42
CA PHE A 108 -12.46 -5.65 -9.76
C PHE A 108 -11.49 -5.00 -10.75
N PRO A 109 -11.04 -3.76 -10.50
CA PRO A 109 -10.15 -3.05 -11.40
C PRO A 109 -8.72 -3.58 -11.24
N THR A 110 -8.15 -4.10 -12.31
CA THR A 110 -6.74 -4.53 -12.32
C THR A 110 -5.84 -3.44 -12.89
N PHE A 111 -4.61 -3.38 -12.42
CA PHE A 111 -3.58 -2.48 -12.94
C PHE A 111 -2.25 -3.22 -13.06
N GLY A 112 -1.83 -3.49 -14.28
CA GLY A 112 -0.57 -4.14 -14.59
C GLY A 112 0.23 -3.34 -15.61
N PHE A 113 1.39 -3.86 -15.99
CA PHE A 113 2.34 -3.21 -16.89
C PHE A 113 1.69 -2.66 -18.17
N GLN A 114 0.83 -3.44 -18.82
CA GLN A 114 0.18 -3.00 -20.07
C GLN A 114 -0.69 -1.74 -19.87
N LYS A 115 -1.49 -1.71 -18.80
CA LYS A 115 -2.31 -0.55 -18.46
C LYS A 115 -1.45 0.64 -18.04
N GLU A 116 -0.38 0.43 -17.29
CA GLU A 116 0.58 1.47 -16.96
C GLU A 116 1.14 2.13 -18.22
N MET A 117 1.61 1.34 -19.18
CA MET A 117 2.15 1.86 -20.46
C MET A 117 1.06 2.60 -21.26
N TYR A 118 -0.16 2.04 -21.32
CA TYR A 118 -1.28 2.71 -21.97
C TYR A 118 -1.58 4.09 -21.37
N TYR A 119 -1.74 4.17 -20.05
CA TYR A 119 -2.03 5.44 -19.40
C TYR A 119 -0.87 6.44 -19.52
N LYS A 120 0.35 5.97 -19.44
CA LYS A 120 1.54 6.81 -19.54
C LYS A 120 1.78 7.36 -20.94
N PHE A 121 1.74 6.51 -21.95
CA PHE A 121 2.11 6.92 -23.32
C PHE A 121 0.92 7.42 -24.15
N PHE A 122 -0.25 6.78 -24.03
CA PHE A 122 -1.40 7.18 -24.85
C PHE A 122 -2.30 8.20 -24.15
N LYS A 123 -2.47 8.13 -22.84
CA LYS A 123 -3.24 9.12 -22.08
C LYS A 123 -2.40 10.28 -21.55
N GLY A 124 -1.07 10.13 -21.53
CA GLY A 124 -0.14 11.15 -21.04
C GLY A 124 -0.24 11.38 -19.52
N ILE A 125 -0.75 10.41 -18.76
CA ILE A 125 -0.91 10.52 -17.31
C ILE A 125 0.43 10.27 -16.62
N LYS A 126 0.82 11.18 -15.74
CA LYS A 126 2.07 11.12 -14.97
C LYS A 126 1.76 11.20 -13.48
N MET A 127 2.42 10.37 -12.68
CA MET A 127 2.42 10.49 -11.22
C MET A 127 3.55 11.42 -10.79
N VAL A 128 3.26 12.37 -9.92
CA VAL A 128 4.20 13.38 -9.42
C VAL A 128 4.29 13.25 -7.90
N TYR A 129 5.48 12.95 -7.40
CA TYR A 129 5.80 12.86 -5.98
C TYR A 129 6.24 14.23 -5.49
N ILE A 130 5.26 15.11 -5.26
CA ILE A 130 5.51 16.54 -5.03
C ILE A 130 6.37 16.80 -3.79
N LEU A 131 6.24 15.98 -2.74
CA LEU A 131 6.98 16.12 -1.50
C LEU A 131 8.49 15.82 -1.65
N ASN A 132 8.94 15.31 -2.80
CA ASN A 132 10.37 15.16 -3.10
C ASN A 132 10.99 16.45 -3.67
N TYR A 133 10.18 17.46 -3.98
CA TYR A 133 10.63 18.74 -4.54
C TYR A 133 10.49 19.91 -3.58
N VAL A 134 9.89 19.68 -2.42
CA VAL A 134 9.71 20.69 -1.38
C VAL A 134 10.25 20.13 -0.04
N PRO A 135 10.72 20.95 0.88
CA PRO A 135 11.05 20.52 2.23
C PRO A 135 9.83 19.85 2.86
N PHE A 136 10.00 18.66 3.39
CA PHE A 136 8.93 17.90 4.03
C PHE A 136 9.41 17.41 5.39
N VAL A 137 8.82 17.96 6.45
CA VAL A 137 8.97 17.52 7.83
C VAL A 137 7.60 17.01 8.31
N LYS A 138 7.53 15.76 8.69
CA LYS A 138 6.25 15.10 8.99
C LYS A 138 5.46 15.80 10.10
N ASP A 139 6.12 16.20 11.18
CA ASP A 139 5.44 16.79 12.33
C ASP A 139 4.88 18.20 12.00
N GLU A 140 5.61 19.00 11.26
CA GLU A 140 5.14 20.30 10.76
C GLU A 140 3.94 20.14 9.82
N ALA A 141 4.00 19.14 8.93
CA ALA A 141 2.89 18.83 8.03
C ALA A 141 1.63 18.38 8.81
N MET A 142 1.79 17.58 9.86
CA MET A 142 0.68 17.16 10.71
C MET A 142 0.06 18.33 11.48
N GLU A 143 0.87 19.26 11.96
CA GLU A 143 0.40 20.47 12.64
C GLU A 143 -0.39 21.37 11.68
N LEU A 144 0.14 21.63 10.50
CA LEU A 144 -0.54 22.38 9.45
C LEU A 144 -1.89 21.75 9.06
N LEU A 145 -1.93 20.43 8.86
CA LEU A 145 -3.16 19.72 8.52
C LEU A 145 -4.22 19.86 9.63
N ARG A 146 -3.82 19.80 10.91
CA ARG A 146 -4.73 19.96 12.04
C ARG A 146 -5.29 21.39 12.10
N ASN A 147 -4.41 22.38 12.00
CA ASN A 147 -4.76 23.77 12.21
C ASN A 147 -5.58 24.35 11.03
N GLU A 148 -5.26 23.98 9.79
CA GLU A 148 -5.88 24.57 8.62
C GLU A 148 -6.97 23.73 7.98
N LEU A 149 -6.87 22.39 8.08
CA LEU A 149 -7.75 21.47 7.35
C LEU A 149 -8.66 20.63 8.24
N ASP A 150 -8.71 20.90 9.56
CA ASP A 150 -9.49 20.12 10.55
C ASP A 150 -9.20 18.61 10.48
N TRP A 151 -7.96 18.27 10.13
CA TRP A 151 -7.54 16.88 10.04
C TRP A 151 -7.36 16.26 11.43
N LYS A 152 -7.89 15.06 11.62
CA LYS A 152 -7.77 14.31 12.87
C LYS A 152 -6.79 13.15 12.69
N TYR A 153 -5.86 13.04 13.64
CA TYR A 153 -4.90 11.95 13.68
C TYR A 153 -5.59 10.63 14.06
N TYR A 154 -5.38 9.58 13.29
CA TYR A 154 -5.98 8.25 13.50
C TYR A 154 -4.97 7.18 13.97
N GLY A 155 -3.87 7.59 14.61
CA GLY A 155 -2.99 6.69 15.36
C GLY A 155 -1.70 6.24 14.69
N GLY A 156 -1.56 6.31 13.37
CA GLY A 156 -0.33 5.88 12.69
C GLY A 156 -0.43 5.90 11.16
N LYS A 157 0.70 5.64 10.51
CA LYS A 157 0.74 5.47 9.06
C LYS A 157 -0.06 4.22 8.68
N HIS A 158 -0.93 4.32 7.66
CA HIS A 158 -1.80 3.25 7.15
C HIS A 158 -2.91 2.76 8.09
N TYR A 159 -3.12 3.44 9.24
CA TYR A 159 -4.23 3.13 10.16
C TYR A 159 -5.59 3.68 9.68
N GLU A 160 -5.63 4.38 8.54
CA GLU A 160 -6.85 4.70 7.80
C GLU A 160 -7.61 3.44 7.37
N SER A 161 -6.87 2.34 7.11
CA SER A 161 -7.40 0.99 6.88
C SER A 161 -7.00 0.07 8.03
N LYS A 162 -7.98 -0.43 8.79
CA LYS A 162 -7.70 -1.41 9.84
C LYS A 162 -7.03 -2.68 9.32
N TYR A 163 -7.40 -3.12 8.10
CA TYR A 163 -6.77 -4.26 7.45
C TYR A 163 -5.31 -4.01 7.15
N THR A 164 -4.98 -2.90 6.49
CA THR A 164 -3.60 -2.53 6.16
C THR A 164 -2.75 -2.34 7.41
N GLY A 165 -3.29 -1.65 8.42
CA GLY A 165 -2.62 -1.49 9.72
C GLY A 165 -2.30 -2.83 10.37
N PHE A 166 -3.25 -3.77 10.43
CA PHE A 166 -3.07 -5.12 10.95
C PHE A 166 -2.03 -5.92 10.15
N ILE A 167 -2.08 -5.87 8.81
CA ILE A 167 -1.10 -6.55 7.97
C ILE A 167 0.31 -6.05 8.28
N GLN A 168 0.52 -4.74 8.31
CA GLN A 168 1.84 -4.15 8.48
C GLN A 168 2.40 -4.28 9.91
N SER A 169 1.54 -4.13 10.93
CA SER A 169 1.99 -4.16 12.32
C SER A 169 2.05 -5.57 12.90
N TYR A 170 1.05 -6.41 12.65
CA TYR A 170 0.93 -7.73 13.26
C TYR A 170 1.36 -8.87 12.34
N TYR A 171 0.73 -8.99 11.16
CA TYR A 171 0.93 -10.13 10.29
C TYR A 171 2.35 -10.23 9.75
N LEU A 172 2.90 -9.16 9.21
CA LEU A 172 4.27 -9.12 8.69
C LEU A 172 5.31 -9.33 9.78
N PHE A 173 5.10 -8.71 10.94
CA PHE A 173 6.02 -8.83 12.06
C PHE A 173 6.09 -10.25 12.60
N ASN A 174 4.95 -10.86 12.92
CA ASN A 174 4.91 -12.18 13.56
C ASN A 174 5.22 -13.32 12.61
N LYS A 175 4.81 -13.23 11.34
CA LYS A 175 4.97 -14.32 10.38
C LYS A 175 6.29 -14.26 9.61
N PHE A 176 6.74 -13.08 9.25
CA PHE A 176 7.90 -12.89 8.36
C PHE A 176 9.07 -12.16 9.02
N GLY A 177 8.93 -11.73 10.27
CA GLY A 177 9.95 -10.91 10.95
C GLY A 177 10.16 -9.53 10.29
N ILE A 178 9.18 -9.07 9.52
CA ILE A 178 9.22 -7.79 8.81
C ILE A 178 8.59 -6.71 9.68
N ASP A 179 9.42 -5.79 10.18
CA ASP A 179 8.98 -4.59 10.88
C ASP A 179 9.15 -3.36 9.97
N TYR A 180 8.06 -2.88 9.37
CA TYR A 180 8.07 -1.74 8.46
C TYR A 180 8.57 -0.45 9.10
N ARG A 181 8.52 -0.31 10.43
CA ARG A 181 9.09 0.84 11.15
C ARG A 181 10.58 0.99 10.87
N ARG A 182 11.31 -0.13 10.69
CA ARG A 182 12.75 -0.10 10.35
C ARG A 182 13.01 0.63 9.04
N ALA A 183 12.19 0.42 8.03
CA ALA A 183 12.33 1.12 6.76
C ALA A 183 12.01 2.63 6.91
N THR A 184 10.91 2.97 7.59
CA THR A 184 10.51 4.35 7.86
C THR A 184 11.55 5.10 8.69
N PHE A 185 11.98 4.53 9.81
CA PHE A 185 12.99 5.17 10.69
C PHE A 185 14.34 5.32 9.98
N SER A 186 14.74 4.32 9.18
CA SER A 186 15.97 4.45 8.38
C SER A 186 15.88 5.61 7.39
N SER A 187 14.72 5.83 6.76
CA SER A 187 14.52 6.99 5.88
C SER A 187 14.61 8.30 6.66
N GLN A 188 13.94 8.40 7.80
CA GLN A 188 13.94 9.59 8.66
C GLN A 188 15.33 9.89 9.26
N ILE A 189 16.10 8.85 9.60
CA ILE A 189 17.49 9.03 10.04
C ILE A 189 18.37 9.58 8.90
N CYS A 190 18.19 9.06 7.68
CA CYS A 190 18.94 9.56 6.51
C CYS A 190 18.59 11.00 6.13
N THR A 191 17.38 11.46 6.44
CA THR A 191 16.95 12.86 6.20
C THR A 191 17.18 13.79 7.39
N GLY A 192 17.67 13.25 8.51
CA GLY A 192 17.95 14.04 9.72
C GLY A 192 16.72 14.34 10.59
N GLU A 193 15.56 13.73 10.28
CA GLU A 193 14.33 13.92 11.07
C GLU A 193 14.29 13.11 12.36
N MET A 194 15.15 12.11 12.50
CA MET A 194 15.22 11.21 13.67
C MET A 194 16.66 10.86 13.98
N SER A 195 17.02 10.79 15.26
CA SER A 195 18.30 10.21 15.65
C SER A 195 18.28 8.67 15.50
N ARG A 196 19.47 8.08 15.31
CA ARG A 196 19.57 6.62 15.25
C ARG A 196 19.21 5.98 16.60
N GLU A 197 19.56 6.63 17.68
CA GLU A 197 19.30 6.21 19.05
C GLU A 197 17.80 6.16 19.33
N ASP A 198 17.05 7.20 18.95
CA ASP A 198 15.59 7.25 19.08
C ASP A 198 14.90 6.16 18.23
N GLY A 199 15.39 5.94 17.00
CA GLY A 199 14.89 4.88 16.16
C GLY A 199 15.07 3.49 16.77
N ILE A 200 16.24 3.22 17.34
CA ILE A 200 16.52 1.95 18.04
C ILE A 200 15.64 1.81 19.28
N GLU A 201 15.48 2.87 20.06
CA GLU A 201 14.66 2.84 21.28
C GLU A 201 13.20 2.51 20.95
N GLN A 202 12.62 3.17 19.94
CA GLN A 202 11.24 2.90 19.50
C GLN A 202 11.03 1.47 18.95
N LEU A 203 12.07 0.85 18.39
CA LEU A 203 11.99 -0.53 17.88
C LEU A 203 12.01 -1.59 18.99
N LYS A 204 12.34 -1.26 20.26
CA LYS A 204 12.25 -2.20 21.38
C LYS A 204 10.80 -2.61 21.69
N ALA A 205 9.85 -1.71 21.50
CA ALA A 205 8.44 -2.02 21.65
C ALA A 205 7.91 -2.78 20.44
N LYS A 206 6.92 -3.67 20.64
CA LYS A 206 6.19 -4.30 19.53
C LYS A 206 5.53 -3.23 18.64
N PRO A 207 5.39 -3.48 17.32
CA PRO A 207 4.68 -2.56 16.41
C PRO A 207 3.15 -2.56 16.59
N TYR A 208 2.61 -3.36 17.49
CA TYR A 208 1.20 -3.50 17.77
C TYR A 208 0.93 -3.62 19.28
N ASN A 209 -0.32 -3.35 19.68
CA ASN A 209 -0.80 -3.56 21.03
C ASN A 209 -1.52 -4.91 21.12
N ASP A 210 -1.15 -5.76 22.09
CA ASP A 210 -1.66 -7.13 22.21
C ASP A 210 -3.21 -7.17 22.46
N GLU A 211 -3.77 -6.20 23.18
CA GLU A 211 -5.22 -6.12 23.42
C GLU A 211 -5.97 -5.69 22.15
N LYS A 212 -5.52 -4.63 21.51
CA LYS A 212 -6.13 -4.11 20.28
C LYS A 212 -6.06 -5.10 19.12
N VAL A 213 -4.99 -5.88 19.03
CA VAL A 213 -4.83 -6.87 17.96
C VAL A 213 -5.90 -7.98 18.02
N GLN A 214 -6.36 -8.36 19.20
CA GLN A 214 -7.45 -9.34 19.32
C GLN A 214 -8.78 -8.77 18.80
N GLU A 215 -9.08 -7.53 19.12
CA GLU A 215 -10.26 -6.83 18.58
C GLU A 215 -10.16 -6.69 17.06
N GLU A 216 -8.97 -6.36 16.53
CA GLU A 216 -8.70 -6.26 15.10
C GLU A 216 -8.89 -7.60 14.37
N LYS A 217 -8.40 -8.71 14.94
CA LYS A 217 -8.61 -10.06 14.39
C LYS A 217 -10.11 -10.38 14.28
N ILE A 218 -10.87 -10.15 15.34
CA ILE A 218 -12.33 -10.39 15.35
C ILE A 218 -13.00 -9.53 14.28
N TYR A 219 -12.65 -8.26 14.20
CA TYR A 219 -13.21 -7.34 13.22
C TYR A 219 -12.89 -7.76 11.78
N ILE A 220 -11.63 -8.10 11.50
CA ILE A 220 -11.17 -8.46 10.15
C ILE A 220 -11.80 -9.81 9.74
N ALA A 221 -11.78 -10.82 10.60
CA ALA A 221 -12.42 -12.11 10.35
C ALA A 221 -13.90 -11.94 9.97
N LYS A 222 -14.65 -11.15 10.77
CA LYS A 222 -16.05 -10.81 10.48
C LYS A 222 -16.21 -10.12 9.13
N LYS A 223 -15.33 -9.17 8.79
CA LYS A 223 -15.37 -8.46 7.50
C LYS A 223 -15.04 -9.38 6.32
N LEU A 224 -14.10 -10.28 6.48
CA LEU A 224 -13.74 -11.26 5.46
C LEU A 224 -14.76 -12.42 5.35
N GLY A 225 -15.69 -12.53 6.30
CA GLY A 225 -16.75 -13.54 6.30
C GLY A 225 -16.28 -14.92 6.73
N VAL A 226 -15.25 -15.00 7.57
CA VAL A 226 -14.71 -16.24 8.15
C VAL A 226 -14.85 -16.24 9.68
N SER A 227 -14.82 -17.41 10.31
CA SER A 227 -14.74 -17.50 11.76
C SER A 227 -13.40 -17.02 12.28
N LEU A 228 -13.32 -16.63 13.56
CA LEU A 228 -12.05 -16.27 14.18
C LEU A 228 -11.05 -17.43 14.15
N GLU A 229 -11.54 -18.65 14.38
CA GLU A 229 -10.74 -19.87 14.35
C GLU A 229 -10.15 -20.14 12.94
N GLU A 230 -10.97 -20.00 11.88
CA GLU A 230 -10.51 -20.12 10.50
C GLU A 230 -9.49 -19.01 10.19
N PHE A 231 -9.73 -17.78 10.62
CA PHE A 231 -8.81 -16.66 10.42
C PHE A 231 -7.46 -16.92 11.10
N GLU A 232 -7.46 -17.39 12.34
CA GLU A 232 -6.22 -17.74 13.06
C GLU A 232 -5.49 -18.92 12.40
N THR A 233 -6.22 -19.92 11.89
CA THR A 233 -5.65 -21.00 11.11
C THR A 233 -4.93 -20.46 9.86
N ILE A 234 -5.55 -19.52 9.13
CA ILE A 234 -4.94 -18.87 7.97
C ILE A 234 -3.69 -18.08 8.36
N LEU A 235 -3.76 -17.34 9.46
CA LEU A 235 -2.60 -16.57 9.94
C LEU A 235 -1.42 -17.47 10.33
N ASN A 236 -1.67 -18.70 10.76
CA ASN A 236 -0.65 -19.67 11.17
C ASN A 236 -0.16 -20.60 10.05
N LEU A 237 -0.67 -20.47 8.81
CA LEU A 237 -0.14 -21.23 7.66
C LEU A 237 1.35 -20.97 7.47
N PRO A 238 2.14 -21.93 6.95
CA PRO A 238 3.54 -21.69 6.60
C PRO A 238 3.70 -20.50 5.67
N GLY A 239 4.69 -19.65 5.95
CA GLY A 239 4.96 -18.47 5.14
C GLY A 239 5.52 -18.83 3.76
N HIS A 240 5.03 -18.15 2.75
CA HIS A 240 5.53 -18.22 1.37
C HIS A 240 5.98 -16.82 0.94
N TYR A 241 6.69 -16.77 -0.20
CA TYR A 241 7.17 -15.52 -0.77
C TYR A 241 6.75 -15.42 -2.23
N TYR A 242 6.72 -14.22 -2.77
CA TYR A 242 6.40 -13.90 -4.16
C TYR A 242 7.01 -14.89 -5.17
N ARG A 243 8.29 -15.24 -4.98
CA ARG A 243 9.02 -16.16 -5.86
C ARG A 243 8.63 -17.64 -5.75
N HIS A 244 7.83 -18.01 -4.76
CA HIS A 244 7.30 -19.37 -4.63
C HIS A 244 6.08 -19.61 -5.54
N TYR A 245 5.58 -18.56 -6.16
CA TYR A 245 4.44 -18.61 -7.07
C TYR A 245 4.84 -18.14 -8.48
N PRO A 246 4.11 -18.56 -9.52
CA PRO A 246 4.30 -18.05 -10.87
C PRO A 246 4.22 -16.54 -10.91
N ASN A 247 5.23 -15.90 -11.52
CA ASN A 247 5.36 -14.45 -11.59
C ASN A 247 6.15 -14.02 -12.83
N ASP A 248 6.06 -12.76 -13.20
CA ASP A 248 6.78 -12.15 -14.32
C ASP A 248 7.99 -11.30 -13.86
N GLU A 249 8.55 -11.51 -12.64
CA GLU A 249 9.61 -10.68 -12.07
C GLU A 249 10.76 -10.41 -13.05
N LYS A 250 11.31 -11.47 -13.62
CA LYS A 250 12.46 -11.36 -14.55
C LYS A 250 12.11 -10.56 -15.81
N LYS A 251 10.93 -10.83 -16.39
CA LYS A 251 10.44 -10.17 -17.58
C LYS A 251 10.16 -8.68 -17.31
N LEU A 252 9.46 -8.37 -16.22
CA LEU A 252 9.16 -7.00 -15.84
C LEU A 252 10.44 -6.22 -15.51
N SER A 253 11.38 -6.81 -14.76
CA SER A 253 12.67 -6.19 -14.49
C SER A 253 13.42 -5.86 -15.78
N PHE A 254 13.51 -6.79 -16.72
CA PHE A 254 14.15 -6.54 -18.00
C PHE A 254 13.50 -5.38 -18.76
N ILE A 255 12.18 -5.34 -18.82
CA ILE A 255 11.43 -4.26 -19.51
C ILE A 255 11.67 -2.90 -18.84
N TYR A 256 11.56 -2.83 -17.48
CA TYR A 256 11.79 -1.58 -16.77
C TYR A 256 13.25 -1.11 -16.82
N ASP A 257 14.21 -2.04 -16.79
CA ASP A 257 15.63 -1.70 -16.94
C ASP A 257 15.94 -1.17 -18.35
N THR A 258 15.37 -1.78 -19.38
CA THR A 258 15.49 -1.31 -20.77
C THR A 258 14.86 0.08 -20.92
N TYR A 259 13.65 0.27 -20.36
CA TYR A 259 13.01 1.59 -20.38
C TYR A 259 13.86 2.66 -19.70
N ARG A 260 14.41 2.38 -18.51
CA ARG A 260 15.29 3.33 -17.79
C ARG A 260 16.52 3.69 -18.59
N LYS A 261 17.17 2.69 -19.21
CA LYS A 261 18.35 2.94 -20.08
C LYS A 261 18.01 3.82 -21.27
N LEU A 262 16.91 3.54 -21.97
CA LEU A 262 16.49 4.31 -23.15
C LEU A 262 16.14 5.76 -22.81
N PHE A 263 15.50 6.02 -21.67
CA PHE A 263 15.04 7.35 -21.26
C PHE A 263 15.96 8.03 -20.24
N LYS A 264 17.17 7.48 -20.01
CA LYS A 264 18.18 8.01 -19.05
C LYS A 264 17.60 8.29 -17.66
N LYS A 265 16.72 7.40 -17.18
CA LYS A 265 16.10 7.54 -15.86
C LYS A 265 16.87 6.75 -14.82
N GLU A 266 17.09 7.36 -13.66
CA GLU A 266 17.69 6.69 -12.52
C GLU A 266 16.75 5.64 -11.91
N LYS A 267 17.35 4.60 -11.34
CA LYS A 267 16.61 3.60 -10.56
C LYS A 267 16.45 4.11 -9.14
N LEU A 268 15.24 4.54 -8.79
CA LEU A 268 14.92 4.87 -7.42
C LEU A 268 14.69 3.59 -6.61
N ALA A 269 15.19 3.55 -5.38
CA ALA A 269 15.22 2.33 -4.58
C ALA A 269 13.81 1.82 -4.17
N SER A 270 12.84 2.71 -4.08
CA SER A 270 11.51 2.43 -3.52
C SER A 270 10.35 2.64 -4.51
N PHE A 271 10.61 3.03 -5.77
CA PHE A 271 9.55 3.34 -6.73
C PHE A 271 9.81 2.73 -8.10
#